data_28607c803788487a8fecc221b77288d0
#
_entry.id   28607c803788487a8fecc221b77288d0
#
_cell.length_a   1.000
_cell.length_b   1.000
_cell.length_c   1.000
_cell.angle_alpha   90.00
_cell.angle_beta   90.00
_cell.angle_gamma   90.00
#
_symmetry.space_group_name_H-M   'P 1'
#
loop_
_entity.id
_entity.type
_entity.pdbx_description
1 polymer ?
#
loop_
_entity_poly.entity_id
_entity_poly.type
_entity_poly.pdbx_seq_one_letter_code
_entity_poly.pdbx_strand_id
1 'polypeptide(L)'
;YEGGIPQQQITVFDASRFITHTLFEKCNTEFPDVTYLDNEGGNGRVKSTYISDAIPYSVDNGKLARGLACCAIEADYLINMALLKGHGGQGVTLCAKNWYGVTDIDRNFRKNQHNNFNQDRGGRPRYMTFTDYIAHKDLGQKTMLFLIDGLYGSEKVNGAPSGKWKMEPFGGNWPCSLFASQDPVAIDAVGIDFLSTEFPRM
;
A
#
# COMPACT_ATOMS: atom_id res chain seq x y z
N TYR A 1 6.95 12.03 -16.62
CA TYR A 1 7.49 13.29 -17.15
C TYR A 1 8.01 13.10 -18.57
N GLU A 2 8.95 12.22 -18.77
CA GLU A 2 9.41 11.88 -20.13
C GLU A 2 8.33 11.21 -20.99
N GLY A 3 7.35 10.58 -20.35
CA GLY A 3 6.16 10.01 -20.98
C GLY A 3 5.07 11.02 -21.39
N GLY A 4 5.31 12.33 -21.20
CA GLY A 4 4.40 13.40 -21.63
C GLY A 4 3.30 13.75 -20.63
N ILE A 5 3.26 13.16 -19.43
CA ILE A 5 2.33 13.54 -18.37
C ILE A 5 2.92 14.72 -17.60
N PRO A 6 2.25 15.89 -17.54
CA PRO A 6 2.73 17.01 -16.74
C PRO A 6 2.78 16.67 -15.25
N GLN A 7 3.77 17.21 -14.54
CA GLN A 7 3.92 17.00 -13.09
C GLN A 7 2.67 17.40 -12.30
N GLN A 8 1.98 18.45 -12.71
CA GLN A 8 0.75 18.95 -12.08
C GLN A 8 -0.41 17.94 -12.13
N GLN A 9 -0.33 16.94 -13.00
CA GLN A 9 -1.31 15.86 -13.09
C GLN A 9 -0.91 14.61 -12.29
N ILE A 10 0.22 14.68 -11.58
CA ILE A 10 0.73 13.56 -10.79
C ILE A 10 0.54 13.84 -9.31
N THR A 11 -0.06 12.90 -8.60
CA THR A 11 -0.16 12.92 -7.14
C THR A 11 0.54 11.71 -6.55
N VAL A 12 1.52 11.94 -5.69
CA VAL A 12 2.13 10.91 -4.83
C VAL A 12 1.46 10.97 -3.47
N PHE A 13 0.87 9.86 -3.03
CA PHE A 13 0.11 9.88 -1.79
C PHE A 13 0.33 8.67 -0.89
N ASP A 14 0.26 8.91 0.41
CA ASP A 14 0.02 7.91 1.46
C ASP A 14 -1.07 8.46 2.39
N ALA A 15 -2.33 8.26 2.02
CA ALA A 15 -3.45 8.90 2.69
C ALA A 15 -3.58 8.52 4.17
N SER A 16 -3.05 7.38 4.59
CA SER A 16 -3.17 6.87 5.96
C SER A 16 -1.92 7.10 6.84
N ARG A 17 -0.85 7.58 6.26
CA ARG A 17 0.43 7.81 6.93
C ARG A 17 0.95 9.19 6.57
N PHE A 18 2.17 9.46 6.93
CA PHE A 18 2.86 10.69 6.55
C PHE A 18 4.05 10.36 5.62
N ILE A 19 4.25 11.21 4.65
CA ILE A 19 5.47 11.22 3.83
C ILE A 19 6.55 11.89 4.66
N THR A 20 7.63 11.17 4.97
CA THR A 20 8.70 11.75 5.80
C THR A 20 9.30 12.98 5.13
N HIS A 21 9.73 13.95 5.95
CA HIS A 21 10.29 15.21 5.44
C HIS A 21 11.46 14.97 4.47
N THR A 22 12.37 14.09 4.83
CA THR A 22 13.51 13.74 3.98
C THR A 22 13.09 13.15 2.62
N LEU A 23 12.06 12.30 2.58
CA LEU A 23 11.55 11.76 1.33
C LEU A 23 10.88 12.86 0.51
N PHE A 24 10.03 13.66 1.16
CA PHE A 24 9.37 14.79 0.51
C PHE A 24 10.38 15.76 -0.11
N GLU A 25 11.38 16.21 0.65
CA GLU A 25 12.39 17.15 0.14
C GLU A 25 13.13 16.61 -1.07
N LYS A 26 13.58 15.35 -1.04
CA LYS A 26 14.25 14.72 -2.17
C LYS A 26 13.37 14.68 -3.42
N CYS A 27 12.13 14.24 -3.26
CA CYS A 27 11.21 14.13 -4.39
C CYS A 27 10.78 15.50 -4.90
N ASN A 28 10.47 16.44 -4.02
CA ASN A 28 10.03 17.78 -4.40
C ASN A 28 11.14 18.62 -5.03
N THR A 29 12.39 18.38 -4.69
CA THR A 29 13.53 19.02 -5.36
C THR A 29 13.61 18.62 -6.84
N GLU A 30 13.36 17.36 -7.14
CA GLU A 30 13.40 16.84 -8.51
C GLU A 30 12.09 17.08 -9.25
N PHE A 31 10.95 16.99 -8.54
CA PHE A 31 9.60 17.09 -9.10
C PHE A 31 8.75 18.10 -8.31
N PRO A 32 9.03 19.41 -8.44
CA PRO A 32 8.43 20.46 -7.60
C PRO A 32 6.94 20.70 -7.87
N ASP A 33 6.43 20.34 -9.04
CA ASP A 33 5.04 20.56 -9.43
C ASP A 33 4.15 19.32 -9.18
N VAL A 34 4.72 18.21 -8.68
CA VAL A 34 3.95 17.03 -8.25
C VAL A 34 3.21 17.34 -6.95
N THR A 35 1.97 16.91 -6.84
CA THR A 35 1.23 17.00 -5.57
C THR A 35 1.67 15.87 -4.63
N TYR A 36 2.15 16.22 -3.45
CA TYR A 36 2.47 15.28 -2.37
C TYR A 36 1.38 15.36 -1.31
N LEU A 37 0.67 14.24 -1.08
CA LEU A 37 -0.49 14.21 -0.22
C LEU A 37 -0.32 13.12 0.86
N ASP A 38 -0.56 13.50 2.12
CA ASP A 38 -0.50 12.55 3.23
C ASP A 38 -1.59 12.82 4.30
N ASN A 39 -1.60 12.01 5.36
CA ASN A 39 -2.59 12.14 6.43
C ASN A 39 -2.46 13.43 7.24
N GLU A 40 -1.27 14.00 7.33
CA GLU A 40 -1.00 15.15 8.19
C GLU A 40 -1.06 16.48 7.42
N GLY A 41 -0.52 16.49 6.22
CA GLY A 41 -0.31 17.71 5.43
C GLY A 41 0.75 18.63 6.03
N GLY A 42 0.83 19.85 5.51
CA GLY A 42 1.80 20.85 5.96
C GLY A 42 3.21 20.63 5.41
N ASN A 43 4.05 21.64 5.55
CA ASN A 43 5.43 21.63 5.03
C ASN A 43 5.51 21.23 3.55
N GLY A 44 4.64 21.83 2.72
CA GLY A 44 4.57 21.54 1.27
C GLY A 44 3.70 20.36 0.87
N ARG A 45 3.18 19.60 1.82
CA ARG A 45 2.28 18.46 1.57
C ARG A 45 0.83 18.85 1.75
N VAL A 46 -0.05 18.21 1.00
CA VAL A 46 -1.51 18.37 1.09
C VAL A 46 -2.06 17.34 2.08
N LYS A 47 -3.00 17.74 2.90
CA LYS A 47 -3.69 16.83 3.81
C LYS A 47 -4.73 16.01 3.07
N SER A 48 -4.76 14.70 3.32
CA SER A 48 -5.77 13.78 2.78
C SER A 48 -7.18 14.16 3.22
N THR A 49 -8.11 14.08 2.27
CA THR A 49 -9.55 14.16 2.50
C THR A 49 -10.23 12.88 2.02
N TYR A 50 -11.45 12.61 2.50
CA TYR A 50 -12.14 11.35 2.25
C TYR A 50 -13.58 11.58 1.83
N ILE A 51 -14.07 10.73 0.93
CA ILE A 51 -15.47 10.69 0.50
C ILE A 51 -16.17 9.62 1.33
N SER A 52 -17.07 10.04 2.23
CA SER A 52 -17.74 9.16 3.20
C SER A 52 -18.64 8.10 2.55
N ASP A 53 -19.22 8.40 1.38
CA ASP A 53 -20.13 7.49 0.69
C ASP A 53 -19.42 6.48 -0.20
N ALA A 54 -18.12 6.65 -0.41
CA ALA A 54 -17.30 5.70 -1.14
C ALA A 54 -16.88 4.55 -0.22
N ILE A 55 -17.58 3.44 -0.30
CA ILE A 55 -17.40 2.28 0.56
C ILE A 55 -16.59 1.21 -0.19
N PRO A 56 -15.42 0.79 0.33
CA PRO A 56 -14.57 -0.18 -0.36
C PRO A 56 -15.05 -1.63 -0.23
N TYR A 57 -16.05 -1.92 0.60
CA TYR A 57 -16.40 -3.28 0.97
C TYR A 57 -17.75 -3.71 0.41
N SER A 58 -17.82 -4.91 -0.18
CA SER A 58 -19.07 -5.53 -0.65
C SER A 58 -19.99 -5.95 0.51
N VAL A 59 -19.42 -6.21 1.68
CA VAL A 59 -20.15 -6.54 2.91
C VAL A 59 -19.84 -5.48 3.94
N ASP A 60 -20.62 -4.41 3.95
CA ASP A 60 -20.54 -3.39 4.98
C ASP A 60 -21.49 -3.69 6.12
N ASN A 61 -20.94 -3.69 7.34
CA ASN A 61 -21.71 -3.77 8.57
C ASN A 61 -21.70 -2.42 9.32
N GLY A 62 -21.42 -1.33 8.65
CA GLY A 62 -21.33 0.03 9.19
C GLY A 62 -20.16 0.28 10.14
N LYS A 63 -19.28 -0.72 10.30
CA LYS A 63 -18.09 -0.64 11.18
C LYS A 63 -16.78 -0.61 10.42
N LEU A 64 -16.82 -0.91 9.13
CA LEU A 64 -15.65 -1.17 8.31
C LEU A 64 -15.33 -0.09 7.31
N ALA A 65 -16.30 0.73 6.96
CA ALA A 65 -16.15 1.72 5.94
C ALA A 65 -16.56 3.10 6.45
N ARG A 66 -15.65 4.05 6.39
CA ARG A 66 -15.90 5.48 6.67
C ARG A 66 -15.59 6.37 5.50
N GLY A 67 -15.08 5.81 4.43
CA GLY A 67 -14.79 6.54 3.21
C GLY A 67 -13.46 6.14 2.56
N LEU A 68 -13.29 6.59 1.34
CA LEU A 68 -12.05 6.47 0.56
C LEU A 68 -11.41 7.82 0.34
N ALA A 69 -10.10 7.85 0.24
CA ALA A 69 -9.35 9.06 -0.06
C ALA A 69 -9.76 9.66 -1.40
N CYS A 70 -10.06 10.97 -1.39
CA CYS A 70 -10.49 11.70 -2.59
C CYS A 70 -9.50 11.54 -3.74
N CYS A 71 -8.21 11.64 -3.47
CA CYS A 71 -7.17 11.53 -4.48
C CYS A 71 -7.20 10.19 -5.26
N ALA A 72 -7.61 9.10 -4.61
CA ALA A 72 -7.74 7.81 -5.29
C ALA A 72 -9.00 7.75 -6.16
N ILE A 73 -10.10 8.36 -5.71
CA ILE A 73 -11.38 8.38 -6.46
C ILE A 73 -11.28 9.30 -7.66
N GLU A 74 -10.70 10.47 -7.51
CA GLU A 74 -10.62 11.53 -8.52
C GLU A 74 -9.56 11.24 -9.60
N ALA A 75 -8.56 10.42 -9.30
CA ALA A 75 -7.55 10.04 -10.29
C ALA A 75 -8.15 9.25 -11.46
N ASP A 76 -7.71 9.50 -12.67
CA ASP A 76 -8.07 8.69 -13.85
C ASP A 76 -7.39 7.31 -13.81
N TYR A 77 -6.14 7.27 -13.35
CA TYR A 77 -5.33 6.06 -13.26
C TYR A 77 -4.62 6.00 -11.92
N LEU A 78 -4.38 4.77 -11.45
CA LEU A 78 -3.61 4.51 -10.24
C LEU A 78 -2.40 3.62 -10.53
N ILE A 79 -1.32 3.87 -9.81
CA ILE A 79 -0.18 2.97 -9.68
C ILE A 79 -0.09 2.58 -8.21
N ASN A 80 -0.18 1.29 -7.92
CA ASN A 80 -0.04 0.79 -6.56
C ASN A 80 1.43 0.46 -6.29
N MET A 81 2.06 1.15 -5.35
CA MET A 81 3.46 1.01 -4.99
C MET A 81 3.58 0.46 -3.57
N ALA A 82 3.80 -0.84 -3.44
CA ALA A 82 3.95 -1.53 -2.16
C ALA A 82 5.41 -1.78 -1.81
N LEU A 83 5.66 -2.16 -0.55
CA LEU A 83 6.97 -2.61 -0.09
C LEU A 83 6.97 -4.13 0.11
N LEU A 84 8.09 -4.80 -0.24
CA LEU A 84 8.31 -6.21 0.01
C LEU A 84 8.60 -6.44 1.50
N LYS A 85 7.55 -6.64 2.28
CA LYS A 85 7.71 -6.83 3.73
C LYS A 85 6.62 -7.69 4.35
N GLY A 86 7.00 -8.35 5.45
CA GLY A 86 6.10 -9.10 6.30
C GLY A 86 5.18 -8.21 7.15
N HIS A 87 4.21 -8.84 7.80
CA HIS A 87 3.28 -8.18 8.72
C HIS A 87 2.80 -9.16 9.78
N GLY A 88 3.08 -8.88 11.04
CA GLY A 88 2.79 -9.80 12.16
C GLY A 88 1.33 -10.19 12.40
N GLY A 89 0.37 -9.54 11.75
CA GLY A 89 -1.05 -9.90 11.90
C GLY A 89 -1.72 -10.27 10.58
N GLN A 90 -1.01 -10.17 9.46
CA GLN A 90 -1.54 -10.35 8.11
C GLN A 90 -0.66 -11.26 7.23
N GLY A 91 0.46 -11.71 7.78
CA GLY A 91 1.51 -12.37 7.01
C GLY A 91 2.36 -11.36 6.24
N VAL A 92 1.78 -10.65 5.30
CA VAL A 92 2.52 -9.76 4.40
C VAL A 92 1.92 -8.37 4.27
N THR A 93 2.72 -7.43 3.82
CA THR A 93 2.30 -6.11 3.33
C THR A 93 2.77 -5.98 1.89
N LEU A 94 1.85 -6.18 0.95
CA LEU A 94 2.07 -6.15 -0.49
C LEU A 94 0.97 -5.30 -1.14
N CYS A 95 0.72 -5.46 -2.43
CA CYS A 95 -0.19 -4.58 -3.19
C CYS A 95 -1.64 -4.62 -2.68
N ALA A 96 -2.19 -5.81 -2.39
CA ALA A 96 -3.56 -5.91 -1.88
C ALA A 96 -3.72 -5.22 -0.52
N LYS A 97 -2.76 -5.43 0.39
CA LYS A 97 -2.77 -4.79 1.71
C LYS A 97 -2.49 -3.28 1.63
N ASN A 98 -1.76 -2.82 0.62
CA ASN A 98 -1.43 -1.41 0.46
C ASN A 98 -2.69 -0.53 0.31
N TRP A 99 -3.76 -1.06 -0.30
CA TRP A 99 -5.06 -0.39 -0.39
C TRP A 99 -5.72 -0.08 0.97
N TYR A 100 -5.31 -0.74 2.04
CA TYR A 100 -5.75 -0.38 3.38
C TYR A 100 -5.44 1.08 3.71
N GLY A 101 -4.35 1.63 3.17
CA GLY A 101 -3.93 3.01 3.35
C GLY A 101 -4.80 4.06 2.68
N VAL A 102 -5.72 3.69 1.80
CA VAL A 102 -6.63 4.64 1.13
C VAL A 102 -7.97 4.82 1.84
N THR A 103 -8.20 4.13 2.96
CA THR A 103 -9.43 4.27 3.76
C THR A 103 -9.26 5.28 4.89
N ASP A 104 -10.36 5.89 5.31
CA ASP A 104 -10.38 6.75 6.51
C ASP A 104 -9.84 5.98 7.72
N ILE A 105 -8.88 6.54 8.43
CA ILE A 105 -8.05 5.87 9.42
C ILE A 105 -8.27 6.33 10.85
N ASP A 106 -9.43 6.78 11.23
CA ASP A 106 -9.59 7.05 12.65
C ASP A 106 -9.19 5.83 13.50
N ARG A 107 -8.80 6.08 14.74
CA ARG A 107 -8.19 5.08 15.61
C ARG A 107 -9.07 3.83 15.82
N ASN A 108 -10.37 4.03 15.96
CA ASN A 108 -11.33 2.94 16.22
C ASN A 108 -11.56 2.15 14.94
N PHE A 109 -11.65 2.82 13.82
CA PHE A 109 -11.84 2.22 12.53
C PHE A 109 -10.64 1.36 12.11
N ARG A 110 -9.44 1.86 12.30
CA ARG A 110 -8.20 1.11 12.04
C ARG A 110 -8.17 -0.21 12.82
N LYS A 111 -8.54 -0.19 14.10
CA LYS A 111 -8.59 -1.39 14.94
C LYS A 111 -9.60 -2.41 14.40
N ASN A 112 -10.77 -1.95 14.03
CA ASN A 112 -11.83 -2.81 13.49
C ASN A 112 -11.43 -3.40 12.13
N GLN A 113 -10.83 -2.60 11.27
CA GLN A 113 -10.33 -3.05 9.97
C GLN A 113 -9.26 -4.14 10.10
N HIS A 114 -8.26 -3.96 10.97
CA HIS A 114 -7.25 -4.99 11.22
C HIS A 114 -7.86 -6.28 11.77
N ASN A 115 -8.86 -6.20 12.63
CA ASN A 115 -9.53 -7.38 13.16
C ASN A 115 -10.28 -8.18 12.08
N ASN A 116 -10.72 -7.53 11.02
CA ASN A 116 -11.37 -8.23 9.90
C ASN A 116 -10.40 -8.96 8.99
N PHE A 117 -9.15 -8.55 8.95
CA PHE A 117 -8.10 -9.25 8.21
C PHE A 117 -7.49 -10.41 9.01
N ASN A 118 -7.61 -10.37 10.33
CA ASN A 118 -6.89 -11.29 11.20
C ASN A 118 -7.73 -12.52 11.52
N GLN A 119 -7.31 -13.67 10.99
CA GLN A 119 -7.94 -14.97 11.23
C GLN A 119 -7.76 -15.48 12.66
N ASP A 120 -6.65 -15.12 13.32
CA ASP A 120 -6.23 -15.70 14.60
C ASP A 120 -7.02 -15.19 15.81
N ARG A 121 -7.88 -14.20 15.63
CA ARG A 121 -8.66 -13.59 16.72
C ARG A 121 -10.11 -14.05 16.79
N GLY A 122 -10.41 -15.27 16.37
CA GLY A 122 -11.73 -15.86 16.44
C GLY A 122 -12.76 -15.27 15.47
N GLY A 123 -12.32 -14.39 14.57
CA GLY A 123 -13.11 -13.91 13.45
C GLY A 123 -13.09 -14.94 12.31
N ARG A 124 -14.20 -15.13 11.63
CA ARG A 124 -14.16 -15.83 10.35
C ARG A 124 -13.20 -15.07 9.43
N PRO A 125 -12.37 -15.78 8.63
CA PRO A 125 -11.50 -15.15 7.67
C PRO A 125 -12.34 -14.24 6.75
N ARG A 126 -12.14 -12.93 6.89
CA ARG A 126 -12.76 -11.95 6.00
C ARG A 126 -11.76 -11.53 4.93
N TYR A 127 -11.14 -12.52 4.31
CA TYR A 127 -10.26 -12.37 3.15
C TYR A 127 -10.92 -11.54 2.03
N MET A 128 -12.24 -11.47 2.04
CA MET A 128 -13.04 -10.65 1.11
C MET A 128 -12.59 -9.19 1.06
N THR A 129 -12.00 -8.66 2.13
CA THR A 129 -11.57 -7.26 2.15
C THR A 129 -10.48 -6.95 1.13
N PHE A 130 -9.50 -7.82 0.96
CA PHE A 130 -8.49 -7.63 -0.09
C PHE A 130 -9.07 -7.84 -1.49
N THR A 131 -9.97 -8.81 -1.61
CA THR A 131 -10.72 -9.03 -2.85
C THR A 131 -11.56 -7.80 -3.20
N ASP A 132 -12.23 -7.21 -2.21
CA ASP A 132 -13.02 -5.99 -2.39
C ASP A 132 -12.16 -4.82 -2.87
N TYR A 133 -10.97 -4.61 -2.29
CA TYR A 133 -10.07 -3.57 -2.78
C TYR A 133 -9.62 -3.79 -4.22
N ILE A 134 -9.24 -5.02 -4.56
CA ILE A 134 -8.80 -5.38 -5.92
C ILE A 134 -9.97 -5.22 -6.91
N ALA A 135 -11.19 -5.58 -6.51
CA ALA A 135 -12.37 -5.50 -7.35
C ALA A 135 -13.02 -4.12 -7.39
N HIS A 136 -12.63 -3.20 -6.50
CA HIS A 136 -13.26 -1.88 -6.43
C HIS A 136 -12.97 -1.03 -7.66
N LYS A 137 -14.03 -0.41 -8.22
CA LYS A 137 -13.93 0.39 -9.46
C LYS A 137 -12.93 1.55 -9.38
N ASP A 138 -12.80 2.17 -8.21
CA ASP A 138 -11.92 3.33 -7.98
C ASP A 138 -10.57 2.95 -7.36
N LEU A 139 -10.30 1.66 -7.17
CA LEU A 139 -9.03 1.14 -6.64
C LEU A 139 -8.40 0.14 -7.62
N GLY A 140 -8.56 -1.16 -7.37
CA GLY A 140 -7.88 -2.17 -8.17
C GLY A 140 -8.26 -2.15 -9.64
N GLN A 141 -9.52 -1.92 -10.00
CA GLN A 141 -9.95 -1.86 -11.41
C GLN A 141 -9.41 -0.62 -12.16
N LYS A 142 -9.08 0.45 -11.44
CA LYS A 142 -8.49 1.66 -11.99
C LYS A 142 -6.95 1.59 -12.03
N THR A 143 -6.37 0.61 -11.33
CA THR A 143 -4.91 0.47 -11.21
C THR A 143 -4.35 -0.17 -12.46
N MET A 144 -3.53 0.58 -13.17
CA MET A 144 -2.90 0.10 -14.41
C MET A 144 -1.56 -0.60 -14.18
N LEU A 145 -0.95 -0.40 -13.00
CA LEU A 145 0.33 -1.00 -12.67
C LEU A 145 0.45 -1.23 -11.17
N PHE A 146 0.90 -2.42 -10.80
CA PHE A 146 1.28 -2.80 -9.45
C PHE A 146 2.79 -2.95 -9.39
N LEU A 147 3.39 -2.31 -8.38
CA LEU A 147 4.83 -2.34 -8.13
C LEU A 147 5.09 -2.81 -6.71
N ILE A 148 6.12 -3.63 -6.52
CA ILE A 148 6.65 -3.96 -5.20
C ILE A 148 8.12 -3.56 -5.15
N ASP A 149 8.44 -2.61 -4.26
CA ASP A 149 9.81 -2.27 -3.92
C ASP A 149 10.43 -3.37 -3.06
N GLY A 150 11.33 -4.12 -3.66
CA GLY A 150 12.14 -5.15 -3.04
C GLY A 150 13.62 -4.80 -3.02
N LEU A 151 13.99 -3.52 -2.97
CA LEU A 151 15.41 -3.13 -2.89
C LEU A 151 16.08 -3.72 -1.65
N TYR A 152 15.35 -3.77 -0.55
CA TYR A 152 15.82 -4.30 0.73
C TYR A 152 14.99 -5.47 1.26
N GLY A 153 13.67 -5.33 1.26
CA GLY A 153 12.74 -6.27 1.91
C GLY A 153 12.86 -6.33 3.44
N SER A 154 11.82 -6.81 4.12
CA SER A 154 11.83 -6.93 5.58
C SER A 154 10.84 -7.99 6.08
N GLU A 155 11.22 -8.73 7.13
CA GLU A 155 10.31 -9.62 7.85
C GLU A 155 9.18 -8.85 8.57
N LYS A 156 9.43 -7.62 8.99
CA LYS A 156 8.55 -6.85 9.89
C LYS A 156 7.86 -5.70 9.18
N VAL A 157 6.65 -5.41 9.62
CA VAL A 157 5.86 -4.28 9.11
C VAL A 157 6.47 -2.92 9.40
N ASN A 158 7.13 -2.78 10.54
CA ASN A 158 7.78 -1.54 10.98
C ASN A 158 9.25 -1.81 11.27
N GLY A 159 10.08 -0.88 10.89
CA GLY A 159 11.51 -0.93 11.16
C GLY A 159 12.37 -1.01 9.91
N ALA A 160 13.66 -0.86 10.11
CA ALA A 160 14.65 -1.03 9.07
C ALA A 160 14.71 -2.49 8.58
N PRO A 161 15.16 -2.73 7.36
CA PRO A 161 15.45 -4.07 6.87
C PRO A 161 16.35 -4.83 7.84
N SER A 162 16.01 -6.08 8.17
CA SER A 162 16.65 -6.84 9.23
C SER A 162 17.97 -7.46 8.83
N GLY A 163 18.33 -7.44 7.57
CA GLY A 163 19.60 -8.01 7.08
C GLY A 163 19.54 -8.36 5.60
N LYS A 164 20.68 -8.76 5.08
CA LYS A 164 20.83 -9.29 3.73
C LYS A 164 20.18 -10.66 3.63
N TRP A 165 19.63 -10.97 2.48
CA TRP A 165 18.87 -12.18 2.22
C TRP A 165 19.78 -13.36 1.94
N LYS A 166 19.45 -14.51 2.53
CA LYS A 166 20.24 -15.75 2.41
C LYS A 166 19.79 -16.60 1.23
N MET A 167 18.52 -16.51 0.85
CA MET A 167 17.96 -17.30 -0.25
C MET A 167 18.67 -16.99 -1.58
N GLU A 168 18.72 -17.98 -2.45
CA GLU A 168 19.14 -17.78 -3.83
C GLU A 168 18.05 -16.98 -4.61
N PRO A 169 18.44 -16.11 -5.53
CA PRO A 169 19.80 -15.86 -6.04
C PRO A 169 20.59 -14.79 -5.27
N PHE A 170 20.13 -14.33 -4.09
CA PHE A 170 20.71 -13.19 -3.40
C PHE A 170 21.98 -13.54 -2.60
N GLY A 171 22.11 -14.78 -2.13
CA GLY A 171 23.36 -15.34 -1.59
C GLY A 171 24.09 -14.47 -0.56
N GLY A 172 23.35 -13.86 0.38
CA GLY A 172 23.90 -12.95 1.39
C GLY A 172 23.97 -11.47 0.95
N ASN A 173 23.27 -11.09 -0.10
CA ASN A 173 23.11 -9.71 -0.55
C ASN A 173 21.68 -9.19 -0.35
N TRP A 174 21.49 -7.90 -0.57
CA TRP A 174 20.16 -7.32 -0.64
C TRP A 174 19.43 -7.79 -1.90
N PRO A 175 18.10 -7.95 -1.88
CA PRO A 175 17.35 -8.38 -3.06
C PRO A 175 17.51 -7.43 -4.25
N CYS A 176 17.66 -6.14 -4.01
CA CYS A 176 17.85 -5.10 -5.03
C CYS A 176 16.91 -5.25 -6.22
N SER A 177 15.67 -5.67 -5.96
CA SER A 177 14.69 -6.04 -6.98
C SER A 177 13.51 -5.09 -6.99
N LEU A 178 12.96 -4.85 -8.17
CA LEU A 178 11.68 -4.20 -8.37
C LEU A 178 10.75 -5.17 -9.09
N PHE A 179 9.59 -5.44 -8.51
CA PHE A 179 8.57 -6.27 -9.12
C PHE A 179 7.52 -5.38 -9.79
N ALA A 180 7.04 -5.78 -10.94
CA ALA A 180 6.02 -5.05 -11.68
C ALA A 180 5.04 -6.02 -12.34
N SER A 181 3.75 -5.75 -12.26
CA SER A 181 2.70 -6.52 -12.93
C SER A 181 1.44 -5.69 -13.12
N GLN A 182 0.63 -6.07 -14.10
CA GLN A 182 -0.75 -5.60 -14.22
C GLN A 182 -1.74 -6.51 -13.46
N ASP A 183 -1.28 -7.68 -13.02
CA ASP A 183 -2.07 -8.62 -12.22
C ASP A 183 -1.70 -8.49 -10.73
N PRO A 184 -2.63 -7.96 -9.89
CA PRO A 184 -2.39 -7.75 -8.46
C PRO A 184 -2.24 -9.05 -7.68
N VAL A 185 -2.85 -10.14 -8.14
CA VAL A 185 -2.78 -11.43 -7.45
C VAL A 185 -1.46 -12.12 -7.77
N ALA A 186 -1.04 -12.09 -9.02
CA ALA A 186 0.22 -12.69 -9.44
C ALA A 186 1.43 -12.02 -8.77
N ILE A 187 1.44 -10.67 -8.70
CA ILE A 187 2.56 -9.96 -8.07
C ILE A 187 2.64 -10.21 -6.56
N ASP A 188 1.50 -10.25 -5.87
CA ASP A 188 1.45 -10.53 -4.44
C ASP A 188 1.84 -11.99 -4.16
N ALA A 189 1.43 -12.96 -5.00
CA ALA A 189 1.85 -14.35 -4.88
C ALA A 189 3.39 -14.49 -4.98
N VAL A 190 4.01 -13.84 -5.95
CA VAL A 190 5.48 -13.82 -6.08
C VAL A 190 6.12 -13.18 -4.85
N GLY A 191 5.60 -12.05 -4.38
CA GLY A 191 6.09 -11.39 -3.17
C GLY A 191 6.00 -12.29 -1.92
N ILE A 192 4.92 -13.06 -1.79
CA ILE A 192 4.74 -14.03 -0.71
C ILE A 192 5.78 -15.15 -0.82
N ASP A 193 6.03 -15.70 -2.01
CA ASP A 193 7.01 -16.76 -2.21
C ASP A 193 8.41 -16.29 -1.80
N PHE A 194 8.81 -15.10 -2.17
CA PHE A 194 10.09 -14.51 -1.76
C PHE A 194 10.16 -14.36 -0.25
N LEU A 195 9.16 -13.75 0.38
CA LEU A 195 9.14 -13.51 1.82
C LEU A 195 9.09 -14.81 2.62
N SER A 196 8.27 -15.79 2.23
CA SER A 196 8.15 -17.07 2.94
C SER A 196 9.40 -17.94 2.81
N THR A 197 10.11 -17.82 1.70
CA THR A 197 11.39 -18.54 1.49
C THR A 197 12.49 -17.95 2.36
N GLU A 198 12.61 -16.62 2.42
CA GLU A 198 13.63 -15.98 3.26
C GLU A 198 13.27 -16.03 4.74
N PHE A 199 11.99 -15.88 5.09
CA PHE A 199 11.50 -15.80 6.45
C PHE A 199 10.45 -16.90 6.76
N PRO A 200 10.83 -18.16 6.85
CA PRO A 200 9.90 -19.30 6.95
C PRO A 200 9.07 -19.36 8.25
N ARG A 201 9.26 -18.41 9.15
CA ARG A 201 8.50 -18.29 10.42
C ARG A 201 7.54 -17.09 10.45
N MET A 202 7.33 -16.46 9.31
CA MET A 202 6.35 -15.38 9.19
C MET A 202 4.92 -15.87 9.38
#